data_39cc3bfa7a1ac1d7cbf2d0f0a7013ff0
#
_entry.id   39cc3bfa7a1ac1d7cbf2d0f0a7013ff0
#
_cell.length_a   1.000
_cell.length_b   1.000
_cell.length_c   1.000
_cell.angle_alpha   90.00
_cell.angle_beta   90.00
_cell.angle_gamma   90.00
#
_symmetry.space_group_name_H-M   'P 1'
#
loop_
_entity.id
_entity.type
_entity.pdbx_description
1 polymer ?
#
loop_
_entity_poly.entity_id
_entity_poly.type
_entity_poly.pdbx_seq_one_letter_code
_entity_poly.pdbx_strand_id
1 'polypeptide(L)'
;MTLEAEKQLKSNDLPLAPLGLEGPTGRAYWVVEGRLMAGAYPGKKGSGHMGGNVEETQKLIDAGVNVFINLTKDQTGQGNNDTKLVQYDEDVAGQAVVERYPVQDVGIPTKEEMLVVLDAIDGHLANGKTVYFHCWGGFGRTGTVLGCWLRRHDYATNASWQEKVNDLRLGAIDAQHRPSPEVAGQCNFVDDWPEGESVATAPVKDALAPPQVDRTDRIVGSMLAGAIGDALGATLEFMSLSEIEAKFGKGGSTTFIPYHEHPASITDDTQMSLFTAEGLIEAAKHGTDPVDEVWKAYQRWFYTQKGPLPEGVEPDFGLLAVPELHQRRAPGYTCMSSMEGGVKGTINAPINDSKGCGGIMRVGPVGLIATSSEEAYRLGCDVAALTHTHRNGWIPAGVQAVIIHRIMEGDDLFAAVLAGREMAEQDPLGDEVVACIDAAIALSAEAPLSGWDLHRLGGAWVGEEALAITIAVVLAEDDINKALLLAVNHSGDSDSTGAMVGNVLGALHGTKTLKNSWQQEVEIADVITELAERLAGTG
;
A
#
# COMPACT_ATOMS: atom_id res chain seq x y z
N MET A 1 -23.21 -4.01 -40.07
CA MET A 1 -23.93 -4.26 -38.82
C MET A 1 -23.51 -3.14 -37.89
N THR A 2 -24.42 -2.25 -37.62
CA THR A 2 -24.24 -1.01 -36.84
C THR A 2 -24.05 -1.34 -35.38
N LEU A 3 -22.94 -0.84 -34.77
CA LEU A 3 -22.73 -0.77 -33.35
C LEU A 3 -23.86 0.11 -32.77
N GLU A 4 -24.73 -0.47 -31.98
CA GLU A 4 -25.66 0.27 -31.15
C GLU A 4 -24.84 1.08 -30.12
N ALA A 5 -25.04 2.39 -30.09
CA ALA A 5 -24.45 3.28 -29.16
C ALA A 5 -24.90 2.89 -27.74
N GLU A 6 -23.95 2.66 -26.85
CA GLU A 6 -24.20 2.50 -25.41
C GLU A 6 -24.99 3.70 -24.90
N LYS A 7 -26.18 3.42 -24.36
CA LYS A 7 -27.11 4.40 -23.88
C LYS A 7 -26.61 4.90 -22.52
N GLN A 8 -25.98 6.06 -22.49
CA GLN A 8 -25.68 6.76 -21.23
C GLN A 8 -26.99 7.02 -20.47
N LEU A 9 -27.11 6.49 -19.26
CA LEU A 9 -28.24 6.78 -18.36
C LEU A 9 -28.29 8.30 -18.09
N LYS A 10 -29.37 8.95 -18.52
CA LYS A 10 -29.64 10.35 -18.19
C LYS A 10 -30.59 10.40 -17.01
N SER A 11 -30.47 11.45 -16.17
CA SER A 11 -31.31 11.68 -14.98
C SER A 11 -32.81 11.51 -15.21
N ASN A 12 -33.29 11.81 -16.41
CA ASN A 12 -34.70 11.68 -16.77
C ASN A 12 -35.18 10.23 -17.03
N ASP A 13 -34.27 9.25 -17.12
CA ASP A 13 -34.63 7.86 -17.42
C ASP A 13 -34.95 7.04 -16.13
N LEU A 14 -34.50 7.51 -14.95
CA LEU A 14 -34.67 6.83 -13.66
C LEU A 14 -35.14 7.83 -12.58
N PRO A 15 -36.45 8.07 -12.40
CA PRO A 15 -36.93 8.99 -11.38
C PRO A 15 -36.55 8.53 -9.96
N LEU A 16 -36.08 9.46 -9.13
CA LEU A 16 -35.83 9.16 -7.72
C LEU A 16 -37.09 8.66 -7.02
N ALA A 17 -36.92 7.76 -6.07
CA ALA A 17 -37.99 7.26 -5.25
C ALA A 17 -38.67 8.40 -4.49
N PRO A 18 -39.97 8.29 -4.20
CA PRO A 18 -40.67 9.24 -3.32
C PRO A 18 -40.00 9.35 -1.95
N LEU A 19 -40.09 10.55 -1.38
CA LEU A 19 -39.56 10.85 -0.05
C LEU A 19 -40.02 9.80 0.99
N GLY A 20 -39.06 9.15 1.66
CA GLY A 20 -39.36 8.18 2.71
C GLY A 20 -39.96 6.86 2.23
N LEU A 21 -39.87 6.52 0.94
CA LEU A 21 -40.33 5.22 0.46
C LEU A 21 -39.58 4.09 1.19
N GLU A 22 -40.32 3.33 1.97
CA GLU A 22 -39.74 2.23 2.78
C GLU A 22 -39.13 1.15 1.88
N GLY A 23 -37.99 0.64 2.28
CA GLY A 23 -37.37 -0.54 1.68
C GLY A 23 -37.98 -1.84 2.22
N PRO A 24 -37.59 -2.98 1.66
CA PRO A 24 -38.11 -4.29 2.08
C PRO A 24 -37.67 -4.69 3.49
N THR A 25 -36.65 -4.03 4.04
CA THR A 25 -36.20 -4.21 5.43
C THR A 25 -36.15 -2.86 6.14
N GLY A 26 -36.22 -2.83 7.46
CA GLY A 26 -36.13 -1.59 8.24
C GLY A 26 -34.81 -0.81 8.09
N ARG A 27 -33.83 -1.37 7.35
CA ARG A 27 -32.50 -0.77 7.14
C ARG A 27 -32.12 -0.61 5.68
N ALA A 28 -33.05 -0.84 4.76
CA ALA A 28 -32.92 -0.59 3.34
C ALA A 28 -33.90 0.51 2.92
N TYR A 29 -33.58 1.24 1.86
CA TYR A 29 -34.43 2.27 1.29
C TYR A 29 -34.22 2.35 -0.22
N TRP A 30 -35.28 2.74 -0.95
CA TRP A 30 -35.20 2.94 -2.38
C TRP A 30 -34.56 4.28 -2.71
N VAL A 31 -33.60 4.26 -3.62
CA VAL A 31 -33.04 5.44 -4.29
C VAL A 31 -33.80 5.69 -5.59
N VAL A 32 -34.03 4.61 -6.37
CA VAL A 32 -34.89 4.54 -7.55
C VAL A 32 -35.77 3.32 -7.37
N GLU A 33 -37.09 3.50 -7.33
CA GLU A 33 -38.03 2.41 -7.05
C GLU A 33 -37.88 1.26 -8.06
N GLY A 34 -37.74 0.04 -7.57
CA GLY A 34 -37.59 -1.16 -8.35
C GLY A 34 -36.22 -1.32 -9.07
N ARG A 35 -35.28 -0.37 -8.92
CA ARG A 35 -34.03 -0.38 -9.67
C ARG A 35 -32.78 -0.17 -8.82
N LEU A 36 -32.78 0.80 -7.91
CA LEU A 36 -31.62 1.10 -7.07
C LEU A 36 -32.04 1.24 -5.62
N MET A 37 -31.41 0.49 -4.75
CA MET A 37 -31.64 0.47 -3.32
C MET A 37 -30.32 0.64 -2.58
N ALA A 38 -30.36 1.27 -1.42
CA ALA A 38 -29.21 1.46 -0.54
C ALA A 38 -29.56 1.07 0.90
N GLY A 39 -28.54 0.75 1.71
CA GLY A 39 -28.83 0.41 3.10
C GLY A 39 -27.66 -0.19 3.89
N ALA A 40 -28.03 -0.92 4.94
CA ALA A 40 -27.10 -1.62 5.81
C ALA A 40 -26.79 -3.01 5.29
N TYR A 41 -25.82 -3.68 5.95
CA TYR A 41 -25.39 -5.04 5.62
C TYR A 41 -26.58 -6.01 5.58
N PRO A 42 -26.69 -6.88 4.55
CA PRO A 42 -27.76 -7.88 4.43
C PRO A 42 -27.90 -8.76 5.67
N GLY A 43 -29.12 -9.15 6.00
CA GLY A 43 -29.39 -9.96 7.20
C GLY A 43 -29.24 -9.20 8.53
N LYS A 44 -29.09 -7.88 8.52
CA LYS A 44 -28.92 -7.08 9.73
C LYS A 44 -30.27 -6.65 10.32
N LYS A 45 -30.49 -7.01 11.60
CA LYS A 45 -31.61 -6.53 12.42
C LYS A 45 -31.08 -5.61 13.53
N GLY A 46 -31.35 -4.33 13.51
CA GLY A 46 -30.93 -3.40 14.56
C GLY A 46 -29.44 -3.01 14.55
N SER A 47 -29.05 -2.07 15.42
CA SER A 47 -27.76 -1.36 15.35
C SER A 47 -26.53 -2.22 15.66
N GLY A 48 -26.62 -3.18 16.55
CA GLY A 48 -25.49 -4.05 16.97
C GLY A 48 -25.42 -5.39 16.23
N HIS A 49 -26.29 -5.64 15.26
CA HIS A 49 -26.38 -6.93 14.60
C HIS A 49 -25.35 -7.07 13.47
N MET A 50 -24.73 -8.25 13.36
CA MET A 50 -23.61 -8.52 12.43
C MET A 50 -24.03 -9.24 11.13
N GLY A 51 -25.31 -9.23 10.77
CA GLY A 51 -25.84 -10.01 9.63
C GLY A 51 -26.30 -11.41 10.06
N GLY A 52 -26.38 -12.35 9.11
CA GLY A 52 -26.72 -13.75 9.35
C GLY A 52 -28.21 -14.02 9.58
N ASN A 53 -29.11 -13.09 9.28
CA ASN A 53 -30.53 -13.35 9.26
C ASN A 53 -31.00 -13.56 7.81
N VAL A 54 -31.14 -14.83 7.43
CA VAL A 54 -31.53 -15.23 6.07
C VAL A 54 -32.88 -14.64 5.65
N GLU A 55 -33.86 -14.52 6.56
CA GLU A 55 -35.15 -13.90 6.25
C GLU A 55 -35.02 -12.43 5.83
N GLU A 56 -34.14 -11.65 6.50
CA GLU A 56 -33.93 -10.26 6.15
C GLU A 56 -33.18 -10.13 4.82
N THR A 57 -32.24 -11.04 4.53
CA THR A 57 -31.56 -11.10 3.23
C THR A 57 -32.55 -11.50 2.12
N GLN A 58 -33.42 -12.48 2.37
CA GLN A 58 -34.41 -12.93 1.38
C GLN A 58 -35.42 -11.82 1.01
N LYS A 59 -35.79 -10.94 1.94
CA LYS A 59 -36.67 -9.78 1.62
C LYS A 59 -36.07 -8.86 0.56
N LEU A 60 -34.74 -8.71 0.52
CA LEU A 60 -34.07 -7.93 -0.53
C LEU A 60 -34.18 -8.63 -1.89
N ILE A 61 -33.99 -9.94 -1.92
CA ILE A 61 -34.16 -10.78 -3.13
C ILE A 61 -35.61 -10.72 -3.62
N ASP A 62 -36.58 -10.88 -2.72
CA ASP A 62 -38.01 -10.87 -3.03
C ASP A 62 -38.47 -9.50 -3.57
N ALA A 63 -37.78 -8.41 -3.19
CA ALA A 63 -37.98 -7.07 -3.74
C ALA A 63 -37.30 -6.87 -5.12
N GLY A 64 -36.69 -7.93 -5.67
CA GLY A 64 -36.11 -7.94 -7.02
C GLY A 64 -34.62 -7.65 -7.08
N VAL A 65 -33.93 -7.46 -5.94
CA VAL A 65 -32.48 -7.27 -5.94
C VAL A 65 -31.79 -8.50 -6.53
N ASN A 66 -30.98 -8.28 -7.56
CA ASN A 66 -30.21 -9.33 -8.21
C ASN A 66 -28.71 -8.99 -8.35
N VAL A 67 -28.30 -7.82 -7.84
CA VAL A 67 -26.90 -7.42 -7.69
C VAL A 67 -26.71 -6.76 -6.33
N PHE A 68 -25.77 -7.26 -5.54
CA PHE A 68 -25.32 -6.67 -4.28
C PHE A 68 -23.95 -6.04 -4.49
N ILE A 69 -23.81 -4.73 -4.23
CA ILE A 69 -22.55 -4.01 -4.21
C ILE A 69 -22.16 -3.79 -2.75
N ASN A 70 -21.16 -4.56 -2.31
CA ASN A 70 -20.70 -4.61 -0.93
C ASN A 70 -19.48 -3.70 -0.74
N LEU A 71 -19.67 -2.63 0.07
CA LEU A 71 -18.62 -1.65 0.38
C LEU A 71 -17.83 -2.02 1.65
N THR A 72 -18.05 -3.22 2.23
CA THR A 72 -17.36 -3.65 3.46
C THR A 72 -16.15 -4.53 3.16
N LYS A 73 -15.27 -4.67 4.15
CA LYS A 73 -14.12 -5.58 4.14
C LYS A 73 -14.45 -6.90 4.84
N ASP A 74 -15.62 -7.46 4.63
CA ASP A 74 -16.16 -8.64 5.34
C ASP A 74 -15.41 -9.95 5.07
N GLN A 75 -14.64 -10.04 4.00
CA GLN A 75 -13.85 -11.24 3.67
C GLN A 75 -12.37 -11.15 4.06
N THR A 76 -11.88 -9.99 4.45
CA THR A 76 -10.44 -9.77 4.64
C THR A 76 -9.89 -10.22 5.99
N GLY A 77 -10.72 -10.84 6.85
CA GLY A 77 -10.25 -11.50 8.09
C GLY A 77 -9.63 -10.59 9.16
N GLN A 78 -9.51 -9.27 8.95
CA GLN A 78 -8.68 -8.43 9.80
C GLN A 78 -9.32 -7.16 10.35
N GLY A 79 -9.23 -7.06 11.66
CA GLY A 79 -9.04 -5.89 12.53
C GLY A 79 -10.06 -4.77 12.55
N ASN A 80 -11.00 -4.67 11.61
CA ASN A 80 -12.07 -3.68 11.63
C ASN A 80 -13.41 -4.29 12.05
N ASN A 81 -14.43 -3.47 12.29
CA ASN A 81 -15.76 -3.97 12.67
C ASN A 81 -16.41 -4.86 11.59
N ASP A 82 -15.98 -4.76 10.32
CA ASP A 82 -16.54 -5.52 9.21
C ASP A 82 -16.18 -7.01 9.27
N THR A 83 -15.07 -7.39 9.90
CA THR A 83 -14.64 -8.80 10.02
C THR A 83 -15.52 -9.66 10.93
N LYS A 84 -16.37 -9.01 11.73
CA LYS A 84 -17.37 -9.68 12.56
C LYS A 84 -18.68 -9.91 11.83
N LEU A 85 -18.79 -9.46 10.57
CA LEU A 85 -19.99 -9.62 9.76
C LEU A 85 -20.15 -11.07 9.32
N VAL A 86 -21.36 -11.58 9.46
CA VAL A 86 -21.71 -12.90 8.94
C VAL A 86 -21.94 -12.78 7.44
N GLN A 87 -21.14 -13.47 6.64
CA GLN A 87 -21.25 -13.45 5.19
C GLN A 87 -22.61 -13.96 4.72
N TYR A 88 -23.13 -13.38 3.65
CA TYR A 88 -24.44 -13.67 3.07
C TYR A 88 -24.37 -14.24 1.65
N ASP A 89 -23.17 -14.52 1.14
CA ASP A 89 -22.97 -15.01 -0.22
C ASP A 89 -23.73 -16.29 -0.50
N GLU A 90 -23.74 -17.23 0.46
CA GLU A 90 -24.48 -18.48 0.36
C GLU A 90 -26.01 -18.24 0.39
N ASP A 91 -26.47 -17.23 1.13
CA ASP A 91 -27.90 -16.90 1.25
C ASP A 91 -28.48 -16.39 -0.08
N VAL A 92 -27.65 -15.78 -0.92
CA VAL A 92 -28.06 -15.19 -2.21
C VAL A 92 -27.59 -16.00 -3.42
N ALA A 93 -26.87 -17.10 -3.20
CA ALA A 93 -26.31 -17.94 -4.26
C ALA A 93 -27.37 -18.44 -5.24
N GLY A 94 -27.11 -18.29 -6.55
CA GLY A 94 -28.04 -18.68 -7.62
C GLY A 94 -29.20 -17.70 -7.85
N GLN A 95 -29.39 -16.68 -7.01
CA GLN A 95 -30.45 -15.66 -7.12
C GLN A 95 -29.89 -14.27 -7.44
N ALA A 96 -28.71 -13.93 -6.90
CA ALA A 96 -28.06 -12.65 -7.11
C ALA A 96 -26.53 -12.81 -7.19
N VAL A 97 -25.87 -11.75 -7.71
CA VAL A 97 -24.41 -11.62 -7.77
C VAL A 97 -23.98 -10.69 -6.62
N VAL A 98 -22.86 -11.00 -5.99
CA VAL A 98 -22.22 -10.14 -4.96
C VAL A 98 -20.91 -9.63 -5.54
N GLU A 99 -20.80 -8.32 -5.70
CA GLU A 99 -19.57 -7.62 -6.09
C GLU A 99 -19.05 -6.80 -4.92
N ARG A 100 -17.73 -6.82 -4.72
CA ARG A 100 -17.09 -6.17 -3.59
C ARG A 100 -16.21 -5.02 -4.03
N TYR A 101 -16.46 -3.86 -3.43
CA TYR A 101 -15.70 -2.63 -3.60
C TYR A 101 -15.35 -2.11 -2.20
N PRO A 102 -14.36 -2.72 -1.54
CA PRO A 102 -14.13 -2.53 -0.11
C PRO A 102 -13.58 -1.14 0.20
N VAL A 103 -14.35 -0.35 0.94
CA VAL A 103 -13.94 0.93 1.52
C VAL A 103 -13.73 0.73 3.02
N GLN A 104 -12.67 1.33 3.57
CA GLN A 104 -12.38 1.28 5.01
C GLN A 104 -13.58 1.74 5.84
N ASP A 105 -13.84 1.10 7.00
CA ASP A 105 -14.91 1.55 7.91
C ASP A 105 -14.60 2.96 8.42
N VAL A 106 -15.60 3.87 8.31
CA VAL A 106 -15.46 5.31 8.55
C VAL A 106 -14.51 6.01 7.54
N GLY A 107 -13.91 5.27 6.60
CA GLY A 107 -12.96 5.78 5.61
C GLY A 107 -13.63 6.51 4.43
N ILE A 108 -12.76 7.03 3.58
CA ILE A 108 -13.10 7.76 2.35
C ILE A 108 -12.44 7.01 1.20
N PRO A 109 -13.18 6.65 0.13
CA PRO A 109 -12.56 6.06 -1.06
C PRO A 109 -11.74 7.11 -1.81
N THR A 110 -10.80 6.69 -2.65
CA THR A 110 -10.21 7.59 -3.65
C THR A 110 -11.25 8.00 -4.71
N LYS A 111 -10.94 9.01 -5.53
CA LYS A 111 -11.83 9.39 -6.64
C LYS A 111 -11.97 8.25 -7.65
N GLU A 112 -10.89 7.54 -7.92
CA GLU A 112 -10.83 6.40 -8.82
C GLU A 112 -11.66 5.22 -8.31
N GLU A 113 -11.52 4.86 -7.04
CA GLU A 113 -12.36 3.82 -6.41
C GLU A 113 -13.83 4.20 -6.44
N MET A 114 -14.17 5.46 -6.17
CA MET A 114 -15.55 5.92 -6.26
C MET A 114 -16.08 5.84 -7.70
N LEU A 115 -15.27 6.19 -8.72
CA LEU A 115 -15.66 6.05 -10.12
C LEU A 115 -15.97 4.59 -10.46
N VAL A 116 -15.13 3.64 -10.05
CA VAL A 116 -15.34 2.20 -10.27
C VAL A 116 -16.65 1.73 -9.65
N VAL A 117 -16.96 2.15 -8.41
CA VAL A 117 -18.24 1.81 -7.75
C VAL A 117 -19.43 2.39 -8.50
N LEU A 118 -19.35 3.68 -8.89
CA LEU A 118 -20.44 4.34 -9.60
C LEU A 118 -20.65 3.75 -11.00
N ASP A 119 -19.58 3.41 -11.71
CA ASP A 119 -19.63 2.77 -13.03
C ASP A 119 -20.25 1.36 -12.95
N ALA A 120 -19.94 0.60 -11.89
CA ALA A 120 -20.57 -0.70 -11.65
C ALA A 120 -22.08 -0.55 -11.39
N ILE A 121 -22.49 0.39 -10.54
CA ILE A 121 -23.91 0.67 -10.31
C ILE A 121 -24.61 1.02 -11.63
N ASP A 122 -24.05 1.97 -12.39
CA ASP A 122 -24.62 2.45 -13.64
C ASP A 122 -24.67 1.36 -14.71
N GLY A 123 -23.61 0.54 -14.83
CA GLY A 123 -23.54 -0.59 -15.75
C GLY A 123 -24.63 -1.62 -15.47
N HIS A 124 -24.86 -1.99 -14.23
CA HIS A 124 -25.94 -2.89 -13.84
C HIS A 124 -27.32 -2.30 -14.09
N LEU A 125 -27.52 -1.01 -13.77
CA LEU A 125 -28.78 -0.32 -14.04
C LEU A 125 -29.06 -0.25 -15.54
N ALA A 126 -28.07 0.03 -16.39
CA ALA A 126 -28.20 0.04 -17.85
C ALA A 126 -28.60 -1.34 -18.40
N ASN A 127 -28.13 -2.42 -17.78
CA ASN A 127 -28.48 -3.80 -18.13
C ASN A 127 -29.78 -4.30 -17.49
N GLY A 128 -30.62 -3.41 -16.97
CA GLY A 128 -31.93 -3.76 -16.44
C GLY A 128 -31.91 -4.46 -15.08
N LYS A 129 -30.78 -4.47 -14.38
CA LYS A 129 -30.64 -5.10 -13.06
C LYS A 129 -31.20 -4.21 -11.96
N THR A 130 -31.56 -4.83 -10.83
CA THR A 130 -31.92 -4.14 -9.58
C THR A 130 -30.74 -4.29 -8.62
N VAL A 131 -30.14 -3.16 -8.26
CA VAL A 131 -28.90 -3.06 -7.47
C VAL A 131 -29.21 -2.68 -6.03
N TYR A 132 -28.57 -3.36 -5.08
CA TYR A 132 -28.51 -2.98 -3.67
C TYR A 132 -27.06 -2.71 -3.28
N PHE A 133 -26.73 -1.46 -2.96
CA PHE A 133 -25.39 -1.15 -2.45
C PHE A 133 -25.43 -0.84 -0.96
N HIS A 134 -24.43 -1.31 -0.22
CA HIS A 134 -24.46 -1.26 1.23
C HIS A 134 -23.06 -1.25 1.87
N CYS A 135 -23.01 -0.74 3.09
CA CYS A 135 -21.89 -0.96 4.01
C CYS A 135 -22.37 -1.69 5.27
N TRP A 136 -21.68 -1.57 6.40
CA TRP A 136 -22.13 -2.17 7.64
C TRP A 136 -23.39 -1.50 8.19
N GLY A 137 -23.35 -0.19 8.42
CA GLY A 137 -24.46 0.57 9.04
C GLY A 137 -25.45 1.17 8.07
N GLY A 138 -25.10 1.34 6.79
CA GLY A 138 -25.88 2.05 5.80
C GLY A 138 -25.82 3.57 5.91
N PHE A 139 -24.79 4.13 6.59
CA PHE A 139 -24.69 5.58 6.85
C PHE A 139 -23.49 6.22 6.18
N GLY A 140 -22.24 5.87 6.60
CA GLY A 140 -21.01 6.51 6.18
C GLY A 140 -20.70 6.22 4.72
N ARG A 141 -20.06 5.09 4.43
CA ARG A 141 -19.66 4.66 3.06
C ARG A 141 -20.83 4.63 2.09
N THR A 142 -21.99 4.09 2.50
CA THR A 142 -23.21 4.07 1.69
C THR A 142 -23.71 5.49 1.38
N GLY A 143 -23.68 6.39 2.34
CA GLY A 143 -24.08 7.77 2.14
C GLY A 143 -23.13 8.55 1.22
N THR A 144 -21.83 8.25 1.29
CA THR A 144 -20.80 8.84 0.41
C THR A 144 -21.01 8.41 -1.04
N VAL A 145 -21.21 7.11 -1.29
CA VAL A 145 -21.53 6.59 -2.64
C VAL A 145 -22.84 7.21 -3.16
N LEU A 146 -23.89 7.27 -2.33
CA LEU A 146 -25.16 7.85 -2.73
C LEU A 146 -25.02 9.34 -3.08
N GLY A 147 -24.30 10.11 -2.26
CA GLY A 147 -24.07 11.54 -2.52
C GLY A 147 -23.36 11.79 -3.85
N CYS A 148 -22.29 11.02 -4.12
CA CYS A 148 -21.56 11.10 -5.39
C CYS A 148 -22.43 10.66 -6.57
N TRP A 149 -23.22 9.59 -6.43
CA TRP A 149 -24.13 9.12 -7.48
C TRP A 149 -25.21 10.16 -7.80
N LEU A 150 -25.82 10.78 -6.79
CA LEU A 150 -26.82 11.84 -6.99
C LEU A 150 -26.24 13.07 -7.73
N ARG A 151 -25.00 13.43 -7.42
CA ARG A 151 -24.30 14.55 -8.08
C ARG A 151 -23.90 14.20 -9.51
N ARG A 152 -23.39 12.98 -9.74
CA ARG A 152 -23.02 12.47 -11.06
C ARG A 152 -24.19 12.51 -12.06
N HIS A 153 -25.40 12.27 -11.58
CA HIS A 153 -26.61 12.18 -12.40
C HIS A 153 -27.48 13.44 -12.34
N ASP A 154 -26.94 14.57 -11.88
CA ASP A 154 -27.66 15.85 -11.79
C ASP A 154 -28.94 15.84 -10.92
N TYR A 155 -29.10 14.84 -10.04
CA TYR A 155 -30.22 14.82 -9.09
C TYR A 155 -29.99 15.79 -7.92
N ALA A 156 -28.75 16.18 -7.65
CA ALA A 156 -28.37 17.07 -6.57
C ALA A 156 -27.18 17.95 -6.94
N THR A 157 -27.17 19.17 -6.39
CA THR A 157 -26.05 20.11 -6.43
C THR A 157 -25.23 20.01 -5.15
N ASN A 158 -24.09 20.72 -5.07
CA ASN A 158 -23.30 20.85 -3.86
C ASN A 158 -24.11 21.35 -2.66
N ALA A 159 -25.10 22.21 -2.89
CA ALA A 159 -25.96 22.78 -1.82
C ALA A 159 -27.11 21.85 -1.41
N SER A 160 -27.44 20.79 -2.15
CA SER A 160 -28.66 20.00 -1.95
C SER A 160 -28.44 18.49 -1.76
N TRP A 161 -27.25 17.97 -2.03
CA TRP A 161 -27.03 16.52 -2.02
C TRP A 161 -27.25 15.90 -0.63
N GLN A 162 -26.79 16.57 0.43
CA GLN A 162 -26.89 16.04 1.79
C GLN A 162 -28.34 15.95 2.27
N GLU A 163 -29.15 16.96 1.95
CA GLU A 163 -30.61 16.95 2.20
C GLU A 163 -31.24 15.76 1.47
N LYS A 164 -30.96 15.60 0.16
CA LYS A 164 -31.51 14.49 -0.64
C LYS A 164 -31.10 13.11 -0.14
N VAL A 165 -29.84 12.92 0.26
CA VAL A 165 -29.37 11.66 0.87
C VAL A 165 -30.18 11.36 2.13
N ASN A 166 -30.37 12.35 3.00
CA ASN A 166 -31.12 12.15 4.24
C ASN A 166 -32.63 11.94 3.99
N ASP A 167 -33.19 12.62 3.01
CA ASP A 167 -34.58 12.46 2.59
C ASP A 167 -34.90 11.05 2.08
N LEU A 168 -34.08 10.52 1.18
CA LEU A 168 -34.22 9.14 0.69
C LEU A 168 -34.08 8.12 1.83
N ARG A 169 -33.17 8.37 2.77
CA ARG A 169 -32.93 7.50 3.93
C ARG A 169 -34.06 7.47 4.95
N LEU A 170 -35.01 8.38 4.90
CA LEU A 170 -36.22 8.26 5.74
C LEU A 170 -36.96 6.93 5.50
N GLY A 171 -36.77 6.27 4.36
CA GLY A 171 -37.27 4.95 4.07
C GLY A 171 -36.60 3.81 4.87
N ALA A 172 -35.44 4.05 5.48
CA ALA A 172 -34.79 3.10 6.39
C ALA A 172 -35.27 3.34 7.84
N ILE A 173 -36.46 2.89 8.17
CA ILE A 173 -37.20 3.22 9.39
C ILE A 173 -36.44 2.96 10.71
N ASP A 174 -35.56 1.96 10.73
CA ASP A 174 -34.72 1.63 11.91
C ASP A 174 -33.48 2.52 12.05
N ALA A 175 -33.24 3.43 11.12
CA ALA A 175 -31.99 4.15 11.01
C ALA A 175 -32.11 5.66 10.71
N GLN A 176 -33.30 6.22 10.78
CA GLN A 176 -33.63 7.61 10.37
C GLN A 176 -32.85 8.70 11.15
N HIS A 177 -32.49 8.44 12.41
CA HIS A 177 -31.98 9.45 13.35
C HIS A 177 -30.47 9.67 13.31
N ARG A 178 -29.74 9.00 12.41
CA ARG A 178 -28.30 9.23 12.23
C ARG A 178 -28.00 10.04 10.96
N PRO A 179 -27.07 11.02 10.99
CA PRO A 179 -26.66 11.73 9.78
C PRO A 179 -25.99 10.79 8.78
N SER A 180 -26.08 11.12 7.50
CA SER A 180 -25.42 10.40 6.43
C SER A 180 -24.87 11.39 5.38
N PRO A 181 -23.58 11.29 5.04
CA PRO A 181 -22.55 10.47 5.66
C PRO A 181 -22.30 10.80 7.15
N GLU A 182 -21.58 9.93 7.86
CA GLU A 182 -21.45 10.01 9.32
C GLU A 182 -20.26 10.84 9.83
N VAL A 183 -19.28 11.13 8.97
CA VAL A 183 -18.08 11.91 9.31
C VAL A 183 -17.84 13.04 8.33
N ALA A 184 -17.24 14.13 8.82
CA ALA A 184 -16.98 15.33 8.03
C ALA A 184 -16.15 15.08 6.77
N GLY A 185 -15.13 14.21 6.84
CA GLY A 185 -14.31 13.85 5.69
C GLY A 185 -15.11 13.24 4.54
N GLN A 186 -16.07 12.36 4.85
CA GLN A 186 -16.98 11.79 3.85
C GLN A 186 -17.90 12.86 3.23
N CYS A 187 -18.35 13.83 4.03
CA CYS A 187 -19.12 14.95 3.50
C CYS A 187 -18.28 15.82 2.57
N ASN A 188 -17.06 16.18 2.97
CA ASN A 188 -16.14 16.96 2.15
C ASN A 188 -15.84 16.26 0.83
N PHE A 189 -15.67 14.95 0.84
CA PHE A 189 -15.45 14.16 -0.38
C PHE A 189 -16.61 14.30 -1.37
N VAL A 190 -17.85 14.26 -0.88
CA VAL A 190 -19.04 14.47 -1.73
C VAL A 190 -19.14 15.94 -2.17
N ASP A 191 -18.79 16.91 -1.31
CA ASP A 191 -18.76 18.33 -1.66
C ASP A 191 -17.75 18.62 -2.79
N ASP A 192 -16.61 17.94 -2.80
CA ASP A 192 -15.58 18.06 -3.82
C ASP A 192 -15.85 17.20 -5.08
N TRP A 193 -16.93 16.40 -5.09
CA TRP A 193 -17.29 15.59 -6.24
C TRP A 193 -17.81 16.47 -7.38
N PRO A 194 -17.29 16.34 -8.63
CA PRO A 194 -17.70 17.19 -9.76
C PRO A 194 -19.19 17.05 -10.10
N GLU A 195 -19.84 18.16 -10.40
CA GLU A 195 -21.23 18.19 -10.88
C GLU A 195 -21.27 17.88 -12.38
N GLY A 196 -22.19 17.01 -12.80
CA GLY A 196 -22.51 16.82 -14.22
C GLY A 196 -21.41 16.31 -15.12
N GLU A 197 -20.26 15.96 -14.60
CA GLU A 197 -19.26 15.25 -15.39
C GLU A 197 -19.68 13.79 -15.56
N SER A 198 -20.40 13.52 -16.66
CA SER A 198 -20.08 12.29 -17.38
C SER A 198 -18.61 12.44 -17.77
N VAL A 199 -17.71 11.89 -16.96
CA VAL A 199 -16.42 11.52 -17.51
C VAL A 199 -16.77 10.67 -18.71
N ALA A 200 -16.57 11.23 -19.91
CA ALA A 200 -16.77 10.49 -21.14
C ALA A 200 -15.90 9.24 -20.95
N THR A 201 -16.58 8.13 -20.66
CA THR A 201 -15.94 6.83 -20.72
C THR A 201 -15.46 6.74 -22.15
N ALA A 202 -14.16 6.98 -22.35
CA ALA A 202 -13.53 6.37 -23.49
C ALA A 202 -14.04 4.92 -23.48
N PRO A 203 -14.50 4.36 -24.63
CA PRO A 203 -15.07 3.04 -24.65
C PRO A 203 -14.14 2.15 -23.84
N VAL A 204 -14.69 1.43 -22.86
CA VAL A 204 -13.97 0.38 -22.16
C VAL A 204 -13.66 -0.66 -23.23
N LYS A 205 -12.63 -0.40 -24.01
CA LYS A 205 -11.83 -1.45 -24.60
C LYS A 205 -11.25 -2.15 -23.41
N ASP A 206 -11.67 -3.41 -23.25
CA ASP A 206 -11.14 -4.35 -22.25
C ASP A 206 -10.56 -3.59 -21.06
N ALA A 207 -11.24 -3.62 -19.91
CA ALA A 207 -10.70 -2.97 -18.73
C ALA A 207 -9.21 -3.33 -18.72
N LEU A 208 -8.38 -2.43 -19.24
CA LEU A 208 -6.96 -2.55 -19.12
C LEU A 208 -6.77 -2.55 -17.61
N ALA A 209 -6.42 -3.71 -17.08
CA ALA A 209 -5.66 -3.78 -15.84
C ALA A 209 -4.76 -2.55 -15.83
N PRO A 210 -4.66 -1.79 -14.73
CA PRO A 210 -3.88 -0.55 -14.66
C PRO A 210 -2.63 -0.80 -15.47
N PRO A 211 -2.20 0.08 -16.41
CA PRO A 211 -1.22 -0.25 -17.44
C PRO A 211 -0.19 -1.11 -16.78
N GLN A 212 -0.16 -2.42 -17.13
CA GLN A 212 0.67 -3.36 -16.40
C GLN A 212 2.07 -2.81 -16.58
N VAL A 213 2.53 -2.12 -15.55
CA VAL A 213 3.94 -1.72 -15.49
C VAL A 213 4.66 -3.06 -15.58
N ASP A 214 5.43 -3.25 -16.63
CA ASP A 214 6.13 -4.50 -16.87
C ASP A 214 6.83 -4.94 -15.58
N ARG A 215 6.74 -6.23 -15.24
CA ARG A 215 7.36 -6.75 -14.00
C ARG A 215 8.83 -6.32 -13.89
N THR A 216 9.54 -6.32 -15.02
CA THR A 216 10.94 -5.84 -15.07
C THR A 216 11.04 -4.36 -14.73
N ASP A 217 10.18 -3.50 -15.30
CA ASP A 217 10.17 -2.06 -14.99
C ASP A 217 9.85 -1.79 -13.51
N ARG A 218 9.00 -2.61 -12.88
CA ARG A 218 8.71 -2.52 -11.44
C ARG A 218 9.92 -2.91 -10.57
N ILE A 219 10.66 -3.95 -10.98
CA ILE A 219 11.88 -4.37 -10.28
C ILE A 219 12.97 -3.31 -10.43
N VAL A 220 13.18 -2.78 -11.64
CA VAL A 220 14.10 -1.66 -11.89
C VAL A 220 13.66 -0.43 -11.09
N GLY A 221 12.37 -0.09 -11.13
CA GLY A 221 11.79 1.02 -10.40
C GLY A 221 12.03 0.91 -8.89
N SER A 222 11.83 -0.27 -8.31
CA SER A 222 12.07 -0.53 -6.89
C SER A 222 13.53 -0.29 -6.50
N MET A 223 14.46 -0.88 -7.22
CA MET A 223 15.88 -0.77 -6.89
C MET A 223 16.42 0.64 -7.15
N LEU A 224 16.01 1.26 -8.26
CA LEU A 224 16.44 2.61 -8.62
C LEU A 224 15.84 3.68 -7.68
N ALA A 225 14.55 3.58 -7.35
CA ALA A 225 13.91 4.50 -6.40
C ALA A 225 14.46 4.33 -4.99
N GLY A 226 14.82 3.11 -4.59
CA GLY A 226 15.54 2.86 -3.34
C GLY A 226 16.86 3.60 -3.29
N ALA A 227 17.68 3.48 -4.33
CA ALA A 227 18.96 4.19 -4.42
C ALA A 227 18.80 5.73 -4.48
N ILE A 228 17.74 6.22 -5.13
CA ILE A 228 17.41 7.65 -5.15
C ILE A 228 17.04 8.12 -3.75
N GLY A 229 16.21 7.36 -3.01
CA GLY A 229 15.80 7.68 -1.65
C GLY A 229 16.99 7.71 -0.68
N ASP A 230 17.84 6.70 -0.75
CA ASP A 230 19.12 6.62 -0.04
C ASP A 230 19.98 7.88 -0.32
N ALA A 231 20.27 8.18 -1.59
CA ALA A 231 21.10 9.32 -1.95
C ALA A 231 20.49 10.68 -1.56
N LEU A 232 19.17 10.82 -1.51
CA LEU A 232 18.48 12.03 -1.02
C LEU A 232 18.66 12.19 0.49
N GLY A 233 18.67 11.08 1.24
CA GLY A 233 18.79 11.03 2.70
C GLY A 233 20.23 11.11 3.22
N ALA A 234 21.20 10.61 2.46
CA ALA A 234 22.58 10.39 2.88
C ALA A 234 23.26 11.54 3.65
N THR A 235 23.06 12.79 3.25
CA THR A 235 23.62 13.96 3.95
C THR A 235 22.77 14.41 5.13
N LEU A 236 21.50 13.97 5.19
CA LEU A 236 20.52 14.38 6.20
C LEU A 236 20.51 13.45 7.42
N GLU A 237 21.01 12.23 7.29
CA GLU A 237 20.94 11.13 8.26
C GLU A 237 21.25 11.56 9.73
N PHE A 238 22.29 12.37 9.92
CA PHE A 238 22.69 12.81 11.26
C PHE A 238 22.26 14.24 11.60
N MET A 239 21.39 14.85 10.79
CA MET A 239 20.84 16.18 11.03
C MET A 239 19.49 16.09 11.74
N SER A 240 19.27 17.00 12.70
CA SER A 240 17.91 17.21 13.22
C SER A 240 17.06 17.93 12.18
N LEU A 241 15.74 17.71 12.20
CA LEU A 241 14.82 18.41 11.29
C LEU A 241 14.93 19.94 11.42
N SER A 242 15.20 20.46 12.64
CA SER A 242 15.46 21.89 12.84
C SER A 242 16.69 22.39 12.09
N GLU A 243 17.76 21.60 12.02
CA GLU A 243 18.97 21.92 11.25
C GLU A 243 18.71 21.82 9.74
N ILE A 244 17.96 20.80 9.33
CA ILE A 244 17.51 20.62 7.93
C ILE A 244 16.71 21.85 7.49
N GLU A 245 15.68 22.24 8.26
CA GLU A 245 14.84 23.40 7.94
C GLU A 245 15.62 24.72 8.00
N ALA A 246 16.55 24.87 8.92
CA ALA A 246 17.40 26.05 9.00
C ALA A 246 18.32 26.20 7.78
N LYS A 247 18.78 25.07 7.22
CA LYS A 247 19.71 25.05 6.08
C LYS A 247 19.01 25.12 4.72
N PHE A 248 17.87 24.43 4.56
CA PHE A 248 17.21 24.25 3.27
C PHE A 248 15.83 24.92 3.19
N GLY A 249 15.35 25.53 4.27
CA GLY A 249 14.03 26.14 4.36
C GLY A 249 12.97 25.19 4.90
N LYS A 250 11.80 25.74 5.17
CA LYS A 250 10.64 24.97 5.67
C LYS A 250 10.26 23.85 4.68
N GLY A 251 10.19 22.64 5.17
CA GLY A 251 9.93 21.44 4.37
C GLY A 251 11.20 20.72 3.91
N GLY A 252 12.40 21.24 4.23
CA GLY A 252 13.67 20.56 4.06
C GLY A 252 14.26 20.60 2.64
N SER A 253 15.13 19.62 2.35
CA SER A 253 15.78 19.51 1.03
C SER A 253 14.82 18.97 -0.03
N THR A 254 14.97 19.45 -1.26
CA THR A 254 14.16 19.02 -2.44
C THR A 254 15.02 18.43 -3.56
N THR A 255 16.29 18.19 -3.29
CA THR A 255 17.27 17.68 -4.27
C THR A 255 18.39 16.95 -3.55
N PHE A 256 19.21 16.24 -4.30
CA PHE A 256 20.43 15.65 -3.79
C PHE A 256 21.35 16.71 -3.15
N ILE A 257 22.00 16.33 -2.07
CA ILE A 257 23.02 17.12 -1.40
C ILE A 257 24.30 16.31 -1.47
N PRO A 258 25.40 16.86 -2.04
CA PRO A 258 26.65 16.12 -2.15
C PRO A 258 27.09 15.52 -0.81
N TYR A 259 27.31 14.21 -0.80
CA TYR A 259 27.73 13.48 0.41
C TYR A 259 29.20 13.06 0.28
N HIS A 260 29.74 12.59 -0.72
CA HIS A 260 31.14 12.34 -1.01
C HIS A 260 31.56 13.09 -2.29
N GLU A 261 32.29 12.43 -3.18
CA GLU A 261 32.75 13.05 -4.43
C GLU A 261 31.63 13.13 -5.47
N HIS A 262 30.58 12.30 -5.35
CA HIS A 262 29.45 12.30 -6.27
C HIS A 262 28.27 13.14 -5.72
N PRO A 263 27.58 13.94 -6.54
CA PRO A 263 26.47 14.78 -6.07
C PRO A 263 25.28 14.00 -5.50
N ALA A 264 25.04 12.80 -6.00
CA ALA A 264 23.95 11.90 -5.59
C ALA A 264 24.53 10.55 -5.14
N SER A 265 25.43 10.60 -4.14
CA SER A 265 26.10 9.40 -3.61
C SER A 265 25.13 8.49 -2.88
N ILE A 266 25.22 7.21 -3.16
CA ILE A 266 24.57 6.15 -2.38
C ILE A 266 25.34 5.85 -1.10
N THR A 267 24.67 5.20 -0.13
CA THR A 267 25.26 4.72 1.14
C THR A 267 25.37 3.20 1.19
N ASP A 268 25.64 2.62 2.37
CA ASP A 268 25.63 1.17 2.57
C ASP A 268 24.23 0.55 2.39
N ASP A 269 23.15 1.32 2.50
CA ASP A 269 21.78 0.91 2.21
C ASP A 269 21.66 0.35 0.79
N THR A 270 22.02 1.16 -0.21
CA THR A 270 22.01 0.71 -1.60
C THR A 270 23.09 -0.33 -1.84
N GLN A 271 24.32 -0.14 -1.33
CA GLN A 271 25.38 -1.13 -1.51
C GLN A 271 24.92 -2.52 -1.05
N MET A 272 24.42 -2.66 0.18
CA MET A 272 23.98 -3.96 0.72
C MET A 272 22.73 -4.50 -0.01
N SER A 273 21.81 -3.63 -0.45
CA SER A 273 20.68 -4.03 -1.29
C SER A 273 21.14 -4.66 -2.60
N LEU A 274 22.14 -4.07 -3.27
CA LEU A 274 22.73 -4.62 -4.50
C LEU A 274 23.39 -5.99 -4.24
N PHE A 275 24.15 -6.14 -3.15
CA PHE A 275 24.74 -7.43 -2.80
C PHE A 275 23.69 -8.47 -2.36
N THR A 276 22.54 -8.04 -1.81
CA THR A 276 21.40 -8.94 -1.62
C THR A 276 20.90 -9.46 -2.97
N ALA A 277 20.66 -8.57 -3.93
CA ALA A 277 20.23 -8.95 -5.28
C ALA A 277 21.24 -9.87 -5.98
N GLU A 278 22.55 -9.58 -5.88
CA GLU A 278 23.60 -10.46 -6.42
C GLU A 278 23.53 -11.87 -5.81
N GLY A 279 23.39 -11.99 -4.49
CA GLY A 279 23.26 -13.28 -3.81
C GLY A 279 22.03 -14.07 -4.28
N LEU A 280 20.89 -13.41 -4.43
CA LEU A 280 19.66 -14.03 -4.92
C LEU A 280 19.78 -14.50 -6.38
N ILE A 281 20.45 -13.73 -7.23
CA ILE A 281 20.75 -14.13 -8.63
C ILE A 281 21.65 -15.36 -8.66
N GLU A 282 22.71 -15.39 -7.86
CA GLU A 282 23.62 -16.55 -7.80
C GLU A 282 22.91 -17.80 -7.25
N ALA A 283 22.03 -17.63 -6.25
CA ALA A 283 21.21 -18.73 -5.74
C ALA A 283 20.30 -19.32 -6.83
N ALA A 284 19.58 -18.48 -7.56
CA ALA A 284 18.71 -18.92 -8.65
C ALA A 284 19.50 -19.62 -9.77
N LYS A 285 20.65 -19.06 -10.16
CA LYS A 285 21.51 -19.60 -11.22
C LYS A 285 22.07 -20.97 -10.89
N HIS A 286 22.39 -21.23 -9.62
CA HIS A 286 23.03 -22.46 -9.18
C HIS A 286 22.10 -23.44 -8.46
N GLY A 287 20.86 -23.05 -8.17
CA GLY A 287 19.90 -23.85 -7.41
C GLY A 287 20.36 -24.08 -5.97
N THR A 288 21.04 -23.10 -5.38
CA THR A 288 21.56 -23.13 -4.00
C THR A 288 20.67 -22.38 -3.03
N ASP A 289 20.92 -22.51 -1.73
CA ASP A 289 20.17 -21.79 -0.69
C ASP A 289 20.38 -20.27 -0.81
N PRO A 290 19.31 -19.47 -0.95
CA PRO A 290 19.43 -18.03 -1.14
C PRO A 290 20.05 -17.30 0.06
N VAL A 291 19.81 -17.76 1.30
CA VAL A 291 20.40 -17.16 2.51
C VAL A 291 21.92 -17.37 2.54
N ASP A 292 22.39 -18.54 2.10
CA ASP A 292 23.82 -18.84 2.01
C ASP A 292 24.51 -18.01 0.92
N GLU A 293 23.87 -17.82 -0.23
CA GLU A 293 24.44 -17.00 -1.30
C GLU A 293 24.43 -15.49 -0.96
N VAL A 294 23.39 -15.01 -0.29
CA VAL A 294 23.36 -13.63 0.23
C VAL A 294 24.45 -13.44 1.31
N TRP A 295 24.67 -14.41 2.18
CA TRP A 295 25.80 -14.35 3.13
C TRP A 295 27.15 -14.22 2.41
N LYS A 296 27.40 -15.02 1.38
CA LYS A 296 28.62 -14.91 0.56
C LYS A 296 28.71 -13.56 -0.15
N ALA A 297 27.59 -13.03 -0.63
CA ALA A 297 27.54 -11.70 -1.22
C ALA A 297 27.90 -10.61 -0.19
N TYR A 298 27.41 -10.69 1.04
CA TYR A 298 27.79 -9.76 2.10
C TYR A 298 29.26 -9.87 2.52
N GLN A 299 29.87 -11.05 2.43
CA GLN A 299 31.31 -11.19 2.61
C GLN A 299 32.08 -10.48 1.49
N ARG A 300 31.57 -10.49 0.24
CA ARG A 300 32.13 -9.70 -0.88
C ARG A 300 31.95 -8.20 -0.63
N TRP A 301 30.77 -7.76 -0.17
CA TRP A 301 30.55 -6.36 0.24
C TRP A 301 31.52 -5.96 1.36
N PHE A 302 31.71 -6.78 2.39
CA PHE A 302 32.66 -6.50 3.47
C PHE A 302 34.10 -6.34 2.97
N TYR A 303 34.49 -7.11 1.96
CA TYR A 303 35.77 -6.93 1.29
C TYR A 303 35.91 -5.53 0.68
N THR A 304 34.87 -5.02 0.02
CA THR A 304 34.90 -3.65 -0.54
C THR A 304 35.04 -2.57 0.55
N GLN A 305 34.70 -2.89 1.81
CA GLN A 305 34.81 -1.95 2.92
C GLN A 305 36.16 -2.02 3.65
N LYS A 306 36.67 -3.17 3.92
CA LYS A 306 37.97 -3.36 4.60
C LYS A 306 38.40 -4.82 4.81
N GLY A 307 37.55 -5.75 4.48
CA GLY A 307 37.77 -7.18 4.78
C GLY A 307 38.72 -7.88 3.81
N PRO A 308 39.07 -9.12 4.08
CA PRO A 308 39.78 -9.97 3.12
C PRO A 308 38.80 -10.43 2.03
N LEU A 309 39.33 -10.61 0.80
CA LEU A 309 38.58 -11.24 -0.28
C LEU A 309 38.25 -12.68 0.13
N PRO A 310 36.99 -13.15 0.00
CA PRO A 310 36.62 -14.52 0.27
C PRO A 310 37.43 -15.50 -0.56
N GLU A 311 37.76 -16.66 0.01
CA GLU A 311 38.58 -17.71 -0.66
C GLU A 311 37.87 -18.19 -1.95
N GLY A 312 38.62 -18.25 -3.04
CA GLY A 312 38.14 -18.73 -4.34
C GLY A 312 37.28 -17.70 -5.11
N VAL A 313 37.18 -16.46 -4.65
CA VAL A 313 36.51 -15.38 -5.37
C VAL A 313 37.54 -14.50 -6.08
N GLU A 314 37.33 -14.26 -7.37
CA GLU A 314 38.18 -13.36 -8.14
C GLU A 314 37.81 -11.88 -7.84
N PRO A 315 38.79 -10.95 -7.85
CA PRO A 315 38.57 -9.54 -7.54
C PRO A 315 37.61 -8.81 -8.48
N ASP A 316 37.36 -9.33 -9.65
CA ASP A 316 36.47 -8.79 -10.68
C ASP A 316 35.16 -9.57 -10.80
N PHE A 317 34.82 -10.40 -9.80
CA PHE A 317 33.57 -11.15 -9.76
C PHE A 317 32.38 -10.23 -9.47
N GLY A 318 31.42 -10.17 -10.40
CA GLY A 318 30.15 -9.46 -10.19
C GLY A 318 30.33 -8.00 -9.74
N LEU A 319 29.70 -7.63 -8.64
CA LEU A 319 29.75 -6.26 -8.09
C LEU A 319 31.16 -5.86 -7.60
N LEU A 320 32.08 -6.78 -7.38
CA LEU A 320 33.48 -6.45 -7.05
C LEU A 320 34.19 -5.73 -8.22
N ALA A 321 33.71 -5.90 -9.44
CA ALA A 321 34.24 -5.19 -10.60
C ALA A 321 33.84 -3.69 -10.67
N VAL A 322 32.94 -3.22 -9.78
CA VAL A 322 32.45 -1.85 -9.74
C VAL A 322 33.26 -1.01 -8.76
N PRO A 323 34.14 -0.11 -9.23
CA PRO A 323 35.06 0.63 -8.36
C PRO A 323 34.34 1.53 -7.32
N GLU A 324 33.18 2.08 -7.66
CA GLU A 324 32.39 2.97 -6.81
C GLU A 324 31.90 2.25 -5.53
N LEU A 325 31.71 0.92 -5.60
CA LEU A 325 31.32 0.09 -4.44
C LEU A 325 32.49 -0.18 -3.47
N HIS A 326 33.73 0.14 -3.84
CA HIS A 326 34.90 0.01 -2.97
C HIS A 326 35.13 1.24 -2.08
N GLN A 327 34.09 2.03 -1.86
CA GLN A 327 34.13 3.20 -0.98
C GLN A 327 33.33 2.95 0.28
N ARG A 328 33.86 3.37 1.40
CA ARG A 328 33.17 3.28 2.69
C ARG A 328 32.15 4.41 2.79
N ARG A 329 30.87 4.03 2.87
CA ARG A 329 29.72 4.96 2.82
C ARG A 329 28.85 4.77 4.06
N ALA A 330 29.36 5.21 5.23
CA ALA A 330 28.72 5.13 6.55
C ALA A 330 28.22 3.72 6.96
N PRO A 331 28.93 2.61 6.68
CA PRO A 331 28.41 1.28 6.95
C PRO A 331 28.09 1.08 8.43
N GLY A 332 26.89 0.58 8.73
CA GLY A 332 26.40 0.33 10.07
C GLY A 332 27.32 -0.56 10.89
N TYR A 333 27.52 -0.19 12.18
CA TYR A 333 28.43 -0.94 13.07
C TYR A 333 28.06 -2.42 13.18
N THR A 334 26.77 -2.76 13.28
CA THR A 334 26.32 -4.15 13.41
C THR A 334 26.62 -4.95 12.15
N CYS A 335 26.41 -4.40 10.96
CA CYS A 335 26.75 -5.03 9.69
C CYS A 335 28.26 -5.34 9.64
N MET A 336 29.10 -4.34 9.92
CA MET A 336 30.55 -4.49 9.88
C MET A 336 31.09 -5.50 10.89
N SER A 337 30.63 -5.43 12.15
CA SER A 337 31.12 -6.32 13.21
C SER A 337 30.67 -7.76 13.03
N SER A 338 29.47 -7.99 12.50
CA SER A 338 28.99 -9.34 12.18
C SER A 338 29.82 -9.98 11.05
N MET A 339 30.16 -9.19 10.02
CA MET A 339 31.04 -9.66 8.93
C MET A 339 32.46 -9.93 9.41
N GLU A 340 33.01 -9.04 10.24
CA GLU A 340 34.34 -9.20 10.83
C GLU A 340 34.42 -10.44 11.73
N GLY A 341 33.35 -10.77 12.43
CA GLY A 341 33.23 -11.99 13.24
C GLY A 341 33.19 -13.28 12.42
N GLY A 342 32.87 -13.19 11.13
CA GLY A 342 32.88 -14.34 10.19
C GLY A 342 31.85 -15.43 10.52
N VAL A 343 30.89 -15.14 11.43
CA VAL A 343 29.85 -16.09 11.85
C VAL A 343 28.50 -15.59 11.36
N LYS A 344 27.84 -16.41 10.57
CA LYS A 344 26.50 -16.16 10.07
C LYS A 344 25.48 -16.24 11.21
N GLY A 345 24.78 -15.15 11.49
CA GLY A 345 23.63 -15.16 12.40
C GLY A 345 22.43 -15.89 11.80
N THR A 346 21.57 -16.40 12.66
CA THR A 346 20.26 -16.92 12.29
C THR A 346 19.25 -16.61 13.39
N ILE A 347 17.95 -16.69 13.10
CA ILE A 347 16.88 -16.52 14.07
C ILE A 347 17.06 -17.48 15.27
N ASN A 348 17.50 -18.72 15.00
CA ASN A 348 17.66 -19.76 16.02
C ASN A 348 19.05 -19.78 16.68
N ALA A 349 20.04 -19.11 16.09
CA ALA A 349 21.40 -18.99 16.63
C ALA A 349 21.85 -17.52 16.57
N PRO A 350 21.37 -16.68 17.51
CA PRO A 350 21.67 -15.27 17.55
C PRO A 350 23.15 -15.01 17.85
N ILE A 351 23.73 -14.03 17.12
CA ILE A 351 25.13 -13.60 17.30
C ILE A 351 25.24 -12.25 18.03
N ASN A 352 24.13 -11.52 18.16
CA ASN A 352 24.04 -10.24 18.88
C ASN A 352 22.58 -9.97 19.25
N ASP A 353 22.33 -8.83 19.92
CA ASP A 353 21.00 -8.34 20.30
C ASP A 353 20.67 -7.03 19.56
N SER A 354 21.16 -6.88 18.33
CA SER A 354 20.93 -5.65 17.56
C SER A 354 19.57 -5.68 16.89
N LYS A 355 18.80 -4.61 17.08
CA LYS A 355 17.56 -4.30 16.40
C LYS A 355 17.69 -3.13 15.41
N GLY A 356 18.91 -2.76 15.03
CA GLY A 356 19.19 -1.68 14.09
C GLY A 356 18.50 -1.87 12.74
N CYS A 357 18.29 -0.77 12.03
CA CYS A 357 17.67 -0.73 10.70
C CYS A 357 18.45 -1.46 9.60
N GLY A 358 19.76 -1.68 9.77
CA GLY A 358 20.62 -2.32 8.77
C GLY A 358 20.20 -3.72 8.30
N GLY A 359 19.27 -4.37 9.01
CA GLY A 359 18.63 -5.61 8.55
C GLY A 359 17.53 -5.37 7.52
N ILE A 360 16.67 -4.38 7.74
CA ILE A 360 15.49 -4.11 6.90
C ILE A 360 15.83 -3.29 5.64
N MET A 361 16.75 -2.33 5.70
CA MET A 361 17.08 -1.41 4.61
C MET A 361 17.43 -2.11 3.28
N ARG A 362 17.93 -3.32 3.35
CA ARG A 362 18.53 -4.08 2.23
C ARG A 362 17.70 -5.24 1.69
N VAL A 363 16.50 -5.50 2.24
CA VAL A 363 15.69 -6.67 1.86
C VAL A 363 14.70 -6.43 0.72
N GLY A 364 14.67 -5.24 0.15
CA GLY A 364 13.83 -4.93 -1.01
C GLY A 364 13.89 -6.00 -2.10
N PRO A 365 15.08 -6.45 -2.57
CA PRO A 365 15.20 -7.49 -3.59
C PRO A 365 14.54 -8.82 -3.25
N VAL A 366 14.39 -9.17 -1.97
CA VAL A 366 13.71 -10.41 -1.54
C VAL A 366 12.23 -10.37 -1.93
N GLY A 367 11.54 -9.27 -1.62
CA GLY A 367 10.12 -9.12 -1.95
C GLY A 367 9.84 -9.11 -3.46
N LEU A 368 10.80 -8.64 -4.26
CA LEU A 368 10.66 -8.56 -5.72
C LEU A 368 10.60 -9.92 -6.43
N ILE A 369 11.21 -10.97 -5.85
CA ILE A 369 11.33 -12.28 -6.47
C ILE A 369 10.66 -13.42 -5.71
N ALA A 370 10.22 -13.19 -4.48
CA ALA A 370 9.50 -14.20 -3.70
C ALA A 370 8.26 -14.70 -4.44
N THR A 371 7.93 -15.98 -4.23
CA THR A 371 6.80 -16.66 -4.91
C THR A 371 5.56 -16.77 -4.03
N SER A 372 5.66 -16.42 -2.75
CA SER A 372 4.55 -16.34 -1.81
C SER A 372 4.85 -15.38 -0.66
N SER A 373 3.81 -14.94 0.06
CA SER A 373 3.97 -14.09 1.24
C SER A 373 4.77 -14.77 2.35
N GLU A 374 4.60 -16.08 2.54
CA GLU A 374 5.32 -16.88 3.52
C GLU A 374 6.81 -16.98 3.16
N GLU A 375 7.13 -17.15 1.88
CA GLU A 375 8.52 -17.15 1.41
C GLU A 375 9.14 -15.76 1.57
N ALA A 376 8.45 -14.69 1.15
CA ALA A 376 8.91 -13.32 1.31
C ALA A 376 9.22 -12.99 2.78
N TYR A 377 8.30 -13.34 3.68
CA TYR A 377 8.47 -13.12 5.12
C TYR A 377 9.68 -13.88 5.66
N ARG A 378 9.70 -15.20 5.45
CA ARG A 378 10.77 -16.07 5.96
C ARG A 378 12.14 -15.65 5.43
N LEU A 379 12.25 -15.44 4.12
CA LEU A 379 13.53 -15.09 3.50
C LEU A 379 13.98 -13.67 3.92
N GLY A 380 13.05 -12.70 4.03
CA GLY A 380 13.35 -11.36 4.54
C GLY A 380 13.87 -11.40 5.98
N CYS A 381 13.22 -12.18 6.86
CA CYS A 381 13.68 -12.41 8.23
C CYS A 381 15.07 -13.08 8.28
N ASP A 382 15.28 -14.15 7.50
CA ASP A 382 16.54 -14.90 7.49
C ASP A 382 17.71 -14.04 6.96
N VAL A 383 17.48 -13.24 5.90
CA VAL A 383 18.50 -12.32 5.34
C VAL A 383 18.86 -11.21 6.34
N ALA A 384 17.91 -10.67 7.07
CA ALA A 384 18.17 -9.67 8.10
C ALA A 384 18.92 -10.29 9.29
N ALA A 385 18.53 -11.50 9.71
CA ALA A 385 19.14 -12.23 10.83
C ALA A 385 20.60 -12.63 10.59
N LEU A 386 21.08 -12.59 9.33
CA LEU A 386 22.51 -12.78 9.04
C LEU A 386 23.41 -11.86 9.88
N THR A 387 22.91 -10.67 10.24
CA THR A 387 23.66 -9.66 11.00
C THR A 387 22.90 -9.09 12.19
N HIS A 388 21.54 -9.00 12.15
CA HIS A 388 20.72 -8.41 13.19
C HIS A 388 19.80 -9.48 13.79
N THR A 389 20.18 -10.02 14.95
CA THR A 389 19.55 -11.22 15.50
C THR A 389 18.53 -10.97 16.61
N HIS A 390 18.26 -9.71 16.96
CA HIS A 390 17.08 -9.35 17.77
C HIS A 390 15.82 -9.45 16.93
N ARG A 391 14.68 -9.86 17.53
CA ARG A 391 13.38 -9.98 16.83
C ARG A 391 12.98 -8.73 16.05
N ASN A 392 13.16 -7.55 16.63
CA ASN A 392 12.87 -6.27 15.98
C ASN A 392 13.93 -5.86 14.92
N GLY A 393 15.00 -6.62 14.76
CA GLY A 393 15.97 -6.47 13.66
C GLY A 393 15.59 -7.28 12.43
N TRP A 394 14.84 -8.39 12.58
CA TRP A 394 14.50 -9.25 11.46
C TRP A 394 13.00 -9.33 11.13
N ILE A 395 12.05 -9.25 12.09
CA ILE A 395 10.60 -9.25 11.78
C ILE A 395 10.22 -8.08 10.85
N PRO A 396 10.67 -6.82 11.10
CA PRO A 396 10.37 -5.72 10.20
C PRO A 396 10.83 -5.97 8.75
N ALA A 397 11.98 -6.63 8.59
CA ALA A 397 12.52 -6.99 7.27
C ALA A 397 11.64 -8.01 6.53
N GLY A 398 11.12 -9.01 7.24
CA GLY A 398 10.12 -9.93 6.71
C GLY A 398 8.85 -9.21 6.26
N VAL A 399 8.36 -8.28 7.08
CA VAL A 399 7.18 -7.45 6.74
C VAL A 399 7.42 -6.60 5.50
N GLN A 400 8.56 -5.92 5.40
CA GLN A 400 8.93 -5.11 4.22
C GLN A 400 8.95 -5.97 2.96
N ALA A 401 9.53 -7.17 3.02
CA ALA A 401 9.58 -8.10 1.90
C ALA A 401 8.17 -8.55 1.48
N VAL A 402 7.26 -8.81 2.43
CA VAL A 402 5.86 -9.15 2.14
C VAL A 402 5.14 -7.99 1.46
N ILE A 403 5.28 -6.76 1.97
CA ILE A 403 4.65 -5.58 1.37
C ILE A 403 5.06 -5.46 -0.11
N ILE A 404 6.36 -5.55 -0.40
CA ILE A 404 6.86 -5.48 -1.78
C ILE A 404 6.34 -6.65 -2.61
N HIS A 405 6.36 -7.88 -2.09
CA HIS A 405 5.84 -9.05 -2.79
C HIS A 405 4.36 -8.89 -3.15
N ARG A 406 3.52 -8.48 -2.21
CA ARG A 406 2.08 -8.29 -2.44
C ARG A 406 1.80 -7.21 -3.49
N ILE A 407 2.58 -6.13 -3.47
CA ILE A 407 2.55 -5.12 -4.53
C ILE A 407 2.89 -5.77 -5.88
N MET A 408 3.97 -6.57 -5.97
CA MET A 408 4.36 -7.25 -7.20
C MET A 408 3.29 -8.20 -7.74
N GLU A 409 2.49 -8.80 -6.85
CA GLU A 409 1.33 -9.65 -7.20
C GLU A 409 0.08 -8.84 -7.59
N GLY A 410 0.10 -7.52 -7.46
CA GLY A 410 -0.98 -6.63 -7.93
C GLY A 410 -1.90 -6.11 -6.84
N ASP A 411 -1.58 -6.32 -5.58
CA ASP A 411 -2.33 -5.71 -4.48
C ASP A 411 -2.15 -4.18 -4.49
N ASP A 412 -3.17 -3.47 -4.03
CA ASP A 412 -3.01 -2.09 -3.66
C ASP A 412 -2.10 -1.96 -2.41
N LEU A 413 -1.56 -0.76 -2.24
CA LEU A 413 -0.57 -0.49 -1.19
C LEU A 413 -1.09 -0.79 0.22
N PHE A 414 -2.35 -0.45 0.50
CA PHE A 414 -2.93 -0.68 1.82
C PHE A 414 -3.16 -2.17 2.10
N ALA A 415 -3.63 -2.91 1.10
CA ALA A 415 -3.77 -4.37 1.18
C ALA A 415 -2.41 -5.06 1.39
N ALA A 416 -1.37 -4.58 0.71
CA ALA A 416 0.00 -5.09 0.88
C ALA A 416 0.53 -4.85 2.30
N VAL A 417 0.32 -3.65 2.86
CA VAL A 417 0.68 -3.32 4.26
C VAL A 417 -0.06 -4.23 5.24
N LEU A 418 -1.37 -4.45 5.03
CA LEU A 418 -2.15 -5.34 5.90
C LEU A 418 -1.65 -6.78 5.82
N ALA A 419 -1.28 -7.28 4.65
CA ALA A 419 -0.70 -8.62 4.52
C ALA A 419 0.64 -8.74 5.28
N GLY A 420 1.50 -7.72 5.22
CA GLY A 420 2.72 -7.67 6.02
C GLY A 420 2.44 -7.66 7.53
N ARG A 421 1.45 -6.88 7.97
CA ARG A 421 0.99 -6.85 9.35
C ARG A 421 0.49 -8.22 9.83
N GLU A 422 -0.28 -8.90 8.99
CA GLU A 422 -0.79 -10.25 9.29
C GLU A 422 0.34 -11.25 9.53
N MET A 423 1.37 -11.22 8.70
CA MET A 423 2.55 -12.08 8.88
C MET A 423 3.24 -11.79 10.21
N ALA A 424 3.37 -10.53 10.61
CA ALA A 424 3.91 -10.16 11.91
C ALA A 424 2.99 -10.61 13.07
N GLU A 425 1.67 -10.53 12.93
CA GLU A 425 0.71 -10.96 13.95
C GLU A 425 0.69 -12.48 14.15
N GLN A 426 0.97 -13.24 13.10
CA GLN A 426 1.11 -14.70 13.18
C GLN A 426 2.45 -15.13 13.79
N ASP A 427 3.46 -14.25 13.81
CA ASP A 427 4.74 -14.52 14.45
C ASP A 427 4.61 -14.38 15.98
N PRO A 428 4.97 -15.40 16.77
CA PRO A 428 4.86 -15.34 18.23
C PRO A 428 5.66 -14.20 18.90
N LEU A 429 6.58 -13.58 18.16
CA LEU A 429 7.43 -12.48 18.64
C LEU A 429 7.08 -11.14 18.00
N GLY A 430 5.99 -11.06 17.21
CA GLY A 430 5.67 -9.92 16.35
C GLY A 430 4.87 -8.80 17.00
N ASP A 431 4.42 -8.94 18.24
CA ASP A 431 3.51 -8.03 18.94
C ASP A 431 3.95 -6.55 18.93
N GLU A 432 5.23 -6.29 19.13
CA GLU A 432 5.80 -4.94 19.13
C GLU A 432 5.82 -4.33 17.70
N VAL A 433 6.15 -5.13 16.69
CA VAL A 433 6.15 -4.70 15.28
C VAL A 433 4.73 -4.42 14.80
N VAL A 434 3.74 -5.26 15.17
CA VAL A 434 2.32 -5.03 14.88
C VAL A 434 1.85 -3.69 15.47
N ALA A 435 2.22 -3.38 16.71
CA ALA A 435 1.86 -2.11 17.33
C ALA A 435 2.47 -0.90 16.58
N CYS A 436 3.70 -1.02 16.09
CA CYS A 436 4.36 0.02 15.27
C CYS A 436 3.66 0.20 13.91
N ILE A 437 3.26 -0.89 13.25
CA ILE A 437 2.50 -0.84 12.00
C ILE A 437 1.14 -0.17 12.22
N ASP A 438 0.42 -0.52 13.29
CA ASP A 438 -0.88 0.08 13.62
C ASP A 438 -0.76 1.58 13.91
N ALA A 439 0.31 2.02 14.58
CA ALA A 439 0.61 3.43 14.80
C ALA A 439 0.90 4.17 13.49
N ALA A 440 1.63 3.55 12.57
CA ALA A 440 1.93 4.10 11.25
C ALA A 440 0.68 4.28 10.39
N ILE A 441 -0.19 3.26 10.35
CA ILE A 441 -1.49 3.33 9.65
C ILE A 441 -2.37 4.44 10.25
N ALA A 442 -2.40 4.58 11.59
CA ALA A 442 -3.15 5.63 12.24
C ALA A 442 -2.60 7.02 11.89
N LEU A 443 -1.27 7.18 11.87
CA LEU A 443 -0.64 8.46 11.50
C LEU A 443 -0.91 8.82 10.04
N SER A 444 -0.84 7.88 9.11
CA SER A 444 -1.09 8.14 7.68
C SER A 444 -2.48 8.72 7.41
N ALA A 445 -3.47 8.39 8.24
CA ALA A 445 -4.82 8.95 8.14
C ALA A 445 -4.91 10.45 8.50
N GLU A 446 -3.85 11.03 9.07
CA GLU A 446 -3.75 12.45 9.38
C GLU A 446 -3.13 13.28 8.22
N ALA A 447 -2.90 12.65 7.05
CA ALA A 447 -2.28 13.32 5.89
C ALA A 447 -2.96 14.67 5.54
N PRO A 448 -2.20 15.69 5.05
CA PRO A 448 -0.80 15.60 4.65
C PRO A 448 0.17 15.62 5.85
N LEU A 449 1.19 14.75 5.83
CA LEU A 449 2.20 14.66 6.87
C LEU A 449 3.40 15.58 6.61
N SER A 450 4.13 15.87 7.69
CA SER A 450 5.43 16.55 7.68
C SER A 450 6.48 15.72 8.41
N GLY A 451 7.76 16.06 8.28
CA GLY A 451 8.81 15.42 9.04
C GLY A 451 8.64 15.50 10.56
N TRP A 452 7.92 16.52 11.06
CA TRP A 452 7.58 16.63 12.48
C TRP A 452 6.56 15.58 12.94
N ASP A 453 5.64 15.20 12.06
CA ASP A 453 4.64 14.17 12.36
C ASP A 453 5.30 12.79 12.43
N LEU A 454 6.30 12.53 11.56
CA LEU A 454 7.05 11.27 11.53
C LEU A 454 7.82 11.00 12.84
N HIS A 455 8.25 12.02 13.59
CA HIS A 455 8.88 11.86 14.90
C HIS A 455 8.02 11.10 15.92
N ARG A 456 6.71 11.04 15.72
CA ARG A 456 5.78 10.27 16.58
C ARG A 456 6.01 8.76 16.47
N LEU A 457 6.67 8.32 15.40
CA LEU A 457 6.99 6.91 15.14
C LEU A 457 8.45 6.55 15.50
N GLY A 458 9.26 7.52 15.88
CA GLY A 458 10.67 7.33 16.25
C GLY A 458 11.65 8.01 15.32
N GLY A 459 12.91 7.58 15.35
CA GLY A 459 14.00 8.12 14.53
C GLY A 459 14.51 7.16 13.45
N ALA A 460 13.85 6.05 13.22
CA ALA A 460 14.22 5.00 12.25
C ALA A 460 15.57 4.28 12.51
N TRP A 461 16.25 4.55 13.62
CA TRP A 461 17.51 3.89 13.96
C TRP A 461 17.37 2.39 14.23
N VAL A 462 16.14 1.92 14.42
CA VAL A 462 15.78 0.53 14.68
C VAL A 462 14.74 0.05 13.69
N GLY A 463 14.73 -1.25 13.42
CA GLY A 463 13.95 -1.83 12.32
C GLY A 463 12.45 -1.55 12.40
N GLU A 464 11.86 -1.62 13.59
CA GLU A 464 10.43 -1.36 13.80
C GLU A 464 10.05 0.10 13.56
N GLU A 465 10.91 1.07 13.90
CA GLU A 465 10.67 2.49 13.64
C GLU A 465 10.83 2.83 12.15
N ALA A 466 11.87 2.28 11.50
CA ALA A 466 12.11 2.46 10.07
C ALA A 466 10.95 1.92 9.23
N LEU A 467 10.43 0.73 9.58
CA LEU A 467 9.22 0.17 8.95
C LEU A 467 8.00 1.07 9.18
N ALA A 468 7.78 1.55 10.40
CA ALA A 468 6.64 2.38 10.73
C ALA A 468 6.65 3.71 9.95
N ILE A 469 7.79 4.40 9.88
CA ILE A 469 7.93 5.63 9.09
C ILE A 469 7.70 5.34 7.61
N THR A 470 8.27 4.26 7.07
CA THR A 470 8.03 3.84 5.69
C THR A 470 6.54 3.66 5.40
N ILE A 471 5.84 2.88 6.23
CA ILE A 471 4.39 2.63 6.06
C ILE A 471 3.59 3.94 6.14
N ALA A 472 3.89 4.81 7.10
CA ALA A 472 3.18 6.08 7.25
C ALA A 472 3.34 6.96 6.01
N VAL A 473 4.57 7.06 5.47
CA VAL A 473 4.87 7.88 4.28
C VAL A 473 4.19 7.33 3.04
N VAL A 474 4.33 6.02 2.75
CA VAL A 474 3.76 5.44 1.52
C VAL A 474 2.23 5.43 1.52
N LEU A 475 1.58 5.39 2.69
CA LEU A 475 0.13 5.48 2.81
C LEU A 475 -0.40 6.92 2.82
N ALA A 476 0.46 7.92 3.09
CA ALA A 476 0.05 9.32 3.21
C ALA A 476 0.29 10.15 1.93
N GLU A 477 1.20 9.71 1.03
CA GLU A 477 1.59 10.46 -0.16
C GLU A 477 1.69 9.52 -1.38
N ASP A 478 0.83 9.76 -2.36
CA ASP A 478 0.72 8.94 -3.59
C ASP A 478 1.79 9.27 -4.64
N ASP A 479 2.31 10.51 -4.64
CA ASP A 479 3.37 10.93 -5.55
C ASP A 479 4.74 10.45 -5.02
N ILE A 480 5.34 9.47 -5.70
CA ILE A 480 6.62 8.89 -5.31
C ILE A 480 7.72 9.92 -5.06
N ASN A 481 7.77 11.00 -5.84
CA ASN A 481 8.82 12.03 -5.69
C ASN A 481 8.61 12.87 -4.42
N LYS A 482 7.35 13.14 -4.05
CA LYS A 482 7.02 13.81 -2.79
C LYS A 482 7.19 12.87 -1.60
N ALA A 483 6.80 11.61 -1.75
CA ALA A 483 6.98 10.59 -0.71
C ALA A 483 8.46 10.41 -0.37
N LEU A 484 9.35 10.34 -1.36
CA LEU A 484 10.80 10.30 -1.14
C LEU A 484 11.29 11.54 -0.38
N LEU A 485 10.83 12.74 -0.75
CA LEU A 485 11.20 13.96 -0.03
C LEU A 485 10.65 13.98 1.39
N LEU A 486 9.44 13.49 1.64
CA LEU A 486 8.88 13.37 2.98
C LEU A 486 9.69 12.37 3.82
N ALA A 487 10.05 11.22 3.23
CA ALA A 487 10.81 10.15 3.87
C ALA A 487 12.20 10.58 4.34
N VAL A 488 12.84 11.54 3.67
CA VAL A 488 14.21 11.97 4.00
C VAL A 488 14.30 13.26 4.83
N ASN A 489 13.19 14.00 4.97
CA ASN A 489 13.16 15.28 5.67
C ASN A 489 12.57 15.13 7.08
N HIS A 490 13.21 14.30 7.92
CA HIS A 490 12.92 14.14 9.34
C HIS A 490 14.22 14.02 10.15
N SER A 491 14.14 14.04 11.48
CA SER A 491 15.33 13.74 12.29
C SER A 491 15.49 12.23 12.41
N GLY A 492 16.65 11.71 12.06
CA GLY A 492 16.98 10.31 12.20
C GLY A 492 17.55 9.69 10.93
N ASP A 493 17.37 8.41 10.77
CA ASP A 493 17.91 7.56 9.72
C ASP A 493 17.19 7.80 8.39
N SER A 494 17.55 8.90 7.75
CA SER A 494 16.83 9.44 6.57
C SER A 494 17.13 8.66 5.29
N ASP A 495 18.32 8.15 5.12
CA ASP A 495 18.72 7.35 3.95
C ASP A 495 18.03 5.99 3.96
N SER A 496 18.00 5.29 5.11
CA SER A 496 17.23 4.05 5.25
C SER A 496 15.74 4.25 4.97
N THR A 497 15.09 5.27 5.54
CA THR A 497 13.66 5.52 5.28
C THR A 497 13.41 5.93 3.82
N GLY A 498 14.30 6.72 3.23
CA GLY A 498 14.27 7.06 1.81
C GLY A 498 14.39 5.83 0.91
N ALA A 499 15.39 4.96 1.20
CA ALA A 499 15.59 3.70 0.48
C ALA A 499 14.38 2.78 0.55
N MET A 500 13.82 2.59 1.73
CA MET A 500 12.68 1.70 1.96
C MET A 500 11.40 2.20 1.28
N VAL A 501 11.09 3.50 1.40
CA VAL A 501 9.96 4.14 0.68
C VAL A 501 10.15 4.00 -0.82
N GLY A 502 11.37 4.24 -1.32
CA GLY A 502 11.72 4.06 -2.73
C GLY A 502 11.50 2.63 -3.21
N ASN A 503 11.94 1.63 -2.44
CA ASN A 503 11.72 0.22 -2.79
C ASN A 503 10.23 -0.13 -2.92
N VAL A 504 9.39 0.34 -1.99
CA VAL A 504 7.94 0.06 -1.99
C VAL A 504 7.25 0.75 -3.17
N LEU A 505 7.41 2.08 -3.29
CA LEU A 505 6.71 2.85 -4.32
C LEU A 505 7.29 2.62 -5.72
N GLY A 506 8.58 2.32 -5.84
CA GLY A 506 9.20 1.90 -7.09
C GLY A 506 8.66 0.56 -7.59
N ALA A 507 8.42 -0.40 -6.68
CA ALA A 507 7.74 -1.65 -7.01
C ALA A 507 6.28 -1.45 -7.45
N LEU A 508 5.60 -0.42 -6.93
CA LEU A 508 4.23 -0.09 -7.30
C LEU A 508 4.16 0.60 -8.67
N HIS A 509 5.00 1.59 -8.91
CA HIS A 509 4.88 2.52 -10.04
C HIS A 509 5.86 2.26 -11.19
N GLY A 510 6.93 1.48 -10.98
CA GLY A 510 8.03 1.36 -11.93
C GLY A 510 8.82 2.67 -12.07
N THR A 511 9.55 2.81 -13.17
CA THR A 511 10.45 3.95 -13.41
C THR A 511 9.74 5.21 -13.92
N LYS A 512 8.56 5.09 -14.54
CA LYS A 512 7.91 6.16 -15.32
C LYS A 512 7.50 7.38 -14.50
N THR A 513 7.18 7.20 -13.23
CA THR A 513 6.74 8.27 -12.32
C THR A 513 7.88 8.92 -11.56
N LEU A 514 9.06 8.31 -11.57
CA LEU A 514 10.27 8.84 -10.97
C LEU A 514 10.80 10.05 -11.78
N LYS A 515 11.22 11.09 -11.08
CA LYS A 515 11.83 12.27 -11.69
C LYS A 515 13.05 11.89 -12.53
N ASN A 516 12.98 12.16 -13.82
CA ASN A 516 13.99 11.74 -14.80
C ASN A 516 15.41 12.22 -14.45
N SER A 517 15.57 13.44 -13.91
CA SER A 517 16.86 13.94 -13.48
C SER A 517 17.46 13.10 -12.34
N TRP A 518 16.66 12.64 -11.38
CA TRP A 518 17.14 11.79 -10.28
C TRP A 518 17.60 10.43 -10.77
N GLN A 519 16.88 9.83 -11.73
CA GLN A 519 17.26 8.57 -12.34
C GLN A 519 18.61 8.65 -13.06
N GLN A 520 18.92 9.81 -13.66
CA GLN A 520 20.17 10.05 -14.40
C GLN A 520 21.32 10.47 -13.49
N GLU A 521 21.02 11.08 -12.35
CA GLU A 521 22.01 11.67 -11.47
C GLU A 521 22.43 10.74 -10.32
N VAL A 522 21.63 9.75 -9.95
CA VAL A 522 21.98 8.82 -8.86
C VAL A 522 23.22 8.00 -9.24
N GLU A 523 24.14 7.87 -8.29
CA GLU A 523 25.40 7.13 -8.48
C GLU A 523 25.15 5.70 -8.96
N ILE A 524 25.92 5.24 -9.93
CA ILE A 524 25.85 3.89 -10.54
C ILE A 524 24.46 3.46 -11.04
N ALA A 525 23.64 4.38 -11.52
CA ALA A 525 22.29 4.10 -12.02
C ALA A 525 22.23 2.98 -13.07
N ASP A 526 23.22 2.90 -13.94
CA ASP A 526 23.37 1.88 -14.97
C ASP A 526 23.64 0.49 -14.36
N VAL A 527 24.51 0.39 -13.35
CA VAL A 527 24.79 -0.85 -12.62
C VAL A 527 23.55 -1.34 -11.88
N ILE A 528 22.82 -0.40 -11.21
CA ILE A 528 21.57 -0.71 -10.52
C ILE A 528 20.55 -1.28 -11.51
N THR A 529 20.38 -0.62 -12.66
CA THR A 529 19.43 -1.02 -13.69
C THR A 529 19.77 -2.40 -14.27
N GLU A 530 21.03 -2.64 -14.65
CA GLU A 530 21.48 -3.93 -15.17
C GLU A 530 21.27 -5.06 -14.17
N LEU A 531 21.62 -4.83 -12.89
CA LEU A 531 21.42 -5.83 -11.84
C LEU A 531 19.94 -6.13 -11.59
N ALA A 532 19.09 -5.11 -11.62
CA ALA A 532 17.65 -5.25 -11.48
C ALA A 532 17.02 -6.05 -12.65
N GLU A 533 17.45 -5.81 -13.87
CA GLU A 533 17.04 -6.59 -15.05
C GLU A 533 17.48 -8.06 -14.94
N ARG A 534 18.69 -8.31 -14.45
CA ARG A 534 19.15 -9.68 -14.17
C ARG A 534 18.34 -10.33 -13.06
N LEU A 535 18.00 -9.60 -12.01
CA LEU A 535 17.14 -10.09 -10.93
C LEU A 535 15.75 -10.46 -11.47
N ALA A 536 15.18 -9.66 -12.37
CA ALA A 536 13.90 -9.95 -13.02
C ALA A 536 13.91 -11.25 -13.82
N GLY A 537 15.06 -11.64 -14.35
CA GLY A 537 15.24 -12.90 -15.09
C GLY A 537 15.34 -14.16 -14.20
N THR A 538 15.27 -14.04 -12.88
CA THR A 538 15.33 -15.16 -11.93
C THR A 538 13.98 -15.68 -11.46
N GLY A 539 12.89 -14.93 -11.71
CA GLY A 539 11.52 -15.21 -11.25
C GLY A 539 10.63 -15.89 -12.29
#